data_91bd6e0667d4596a561b7895bcefd8d2
#
_entry.id   91bd6e0667d4596a561b7895bcefd8d2
#
_cell.length_a   1.000
_cell.length_b   1.000
_cell.length_c   1.000
_cell.angle_alpha   90.00
_cell.angle_beta   90.00
_cell.angle_gamma   90.00
#
_symmetry.space_group_name_H-M   'P 1'
#
loop_
_entity.id
_entity.type
_entity.pdbx_description
1 polymer ?
#
loop_
_entity_poly.entity_id
_entity_poly.type
_entity_poly.pdbx_seq_one_letter_code
_entity_poly.pdbx_strand_id
1 'polypeptide(L)'
;MHIKLAIFDLDGTLIDSVKVHSKAWEESCESFGYIIPESYFYNLTGMTSKSVGKKLVKDFGIPENCIDELIQYKSKLYFDNIYKIDVFENILEILKDYKSKNIKVALATGSKRQNVLEILRVKDLDLFDFIVTSNELQYSKPNPEAFLKCLEHFNCTSDEAVVFEDSESGIEAAKNANIRCCICKDGNIINQGD
;
A
#
# COMPACT_ATOMS: atom_id res chain seq x y z
N MET A 1 9.76 -15.34 -21.10
CA MET A 1 10.01 -15.31 -19.62
C MET A 1 8.99 -16.20 -18.94
N HIS A 2 9.40 -17.02 -17.99
CA HIS A 2 8.49 -17.88 -17.24
C HIS A 2 8.34 -17.27 -15.85
N ILE A 3 7.22 -16.53 -15.61
CA ILE A 3 6.93 -15.92 -14.32
C ILE A 3 6.59 -17.01 -13.30
N LYS A 4 7.25 -16.99 -12.16
CA LYS A 4 7.04 -17.89 -11.02
C LYS A 4 6.44 -17.18 -9.80
N LEU A 5 6.57 -15.83 -9.74
CA LEU A 5 6.13 -15.02 -8.61
C LEU A 5 5.45 -13.74 -9.09
N ALA A 6 4.24 -13.50 -8.62
CA ALA A 6 3.53 -12.22 -8.74
C ALA A 6 3.47 -11.53 -7.38
N ILE A 7 3.95 -10.29 -7.29
CA ILE A 7 4.00 -9.51 -6.06
C ILE A 7 3.06 -8.34 -6.20
N PHE A 8 2.09 -8.22 -5.31
CA PHE A 8 1.10 -7.15 -5.32
C PHE A 8 1.37 -6.18 -4.17
N ASP A 9 1.30 -4.89 -4.45
CA ASP A 9 1.05 -3.91 -3.41
C ASP A 9 -0.43 -3.98 -2.96
N LEU A 10 -0.76 -3.33 -1.86
CA LEU A 10 -2.09 -3.37 -1.28
C LEU A 10 -2.86 -2.07 -1.59
N ASP A 11 -2.39 -0.96 -1.02
CA ASP A 11 -3.11 0.32 -0.94
C ASP A 11 -3.03 1.09 -2.25
N GLY A 12 -4.13 1.23 -2.99
CA GLY A 12 -4.17 1.87 -4.32
C GLY A 12 -3.95 0.86 -5.46
N THR A 13 -3.46 -0.34 -5.16
CA THR A 13 -3.24 -1.42 -6.14
C THR A 13 -4.34 -2.48 -6.07
N LEU A 14 -4.44 -3.22 -4.96
CA LEU A 14 -5.48 -4.26 -4.79
C LEU A 14 -6.76 -3.69 -4.18
N ILE A 15 -6.64 -2.64 -3.37
CA ILE A 15 -7.76 -2.02 -2.65
C ILE A 15 -7.80 -0.50 -2.85
N ASP A 16 -9.01 0.07 -2.93
CA ASP A 16 -9.25 1.52 -2.90
C ASP A 16 -9.28 2.05 -1.46
N SER A 17 -8.11 2.13 -0.84
CA SER A 17 -7.96 2.64 0.52
C SER A 17 -7.81 4.16 0.61
N VAL A 18 -7.57 4.83 -0.51
CA VAL A 18 -7.26 6.27 -0.56
C VAL A 18 -8.34 7.12 0.08
N LYS A 19 -9.62 6.86 -0.25
CA LYS A 19 -10.76 7.57 0.33
C LYS A 19 -10.85 7.39 1.85
N VAL A 20 -10.67 6.16 2.33
CA VAL A 20 -10.74 5.86 3.77
C VAL A 20 -9.56 6.51 4.51
N HIS A 21 -8.37 6.50 3.92
CA HIS A 21 -7.21 7.22 4.46
C HIS A 21 -7.43 8.73 4.52
N SER A 22 -7.90 9.33 3.43
CA SER A 22 -8.11 10.77 3.32
C SER A 22 -9.19 11.25 4.29
N LYS A 23 -10.29 10.52 4.39
CA LYS A 23 -11.36 10.81 5.34
C LYS A 23 -10.90 10.69 6.79
N ALA A 24 -10.12 9.66 7.12
CA ALA A 24 -9.56 9.51 8.45
C ALA A 24 -8.59 10.64 8.83
N TRP A 25 -7.84 11.20 7.87
CA TRP A 25 -7.02 12.38 8.09
C TRP A 25 -7.87 13.63 8.33
N GLU A 26 -8.88 13.89 7.47
CA GLU A 26 -9.80 15.01 7.60
C GLU A 26 -10.46 15.01 8.99
N GLU A 27 -11.11 13.91 9.36
CA GLU A 27 -11.79 13.78 10.67
C GLU A 27 -10.82 13.89 11.85
N SER A 28 -9.61 13.35 11.70
CA SER A 28 -8.60 13.50 12.74
C SER A 28 -8.20 14.96 12.93
N CYS A 29 -7.91 15.69 11.85
CA CYS A 29 -7.56 17.11 11.94
C CYS A 29 -8.72 17.94 12.51
N GLU A 30 -9.95 17.67 12.11
CA GLU A 30 -11.16 18.34 12.62
C GLU A 30 -11.31 18.14 14.13
N SER A 31 -11.04 16.96 14.65
CA SER A 31 -11.12 16.67 16.09
C SER A 31 -10.09 17.45 16.93
N PHE A 32 -9.01 17.91 16.30
CA PHE A 32 -8.00 18.79 16.88
C PHE A 32 -8.25 20.29 16.58
N GLY A 33 -9.40 20.62 15.96
CA GLY A 33 -9.80 21.99 15.65
C GLY A 33 -9.24 22.55 14.34
N TYR A 34 -8.69 21.71 13.46
CA TYR A 34 -8.14 22.11 12.17
C TYR A 34 -9.04 21.64 11.02
N ILE A 35 -9.62 22.59 10.29
CA ILE A 35 -10.48 22.30 9.13
C ILE A 35 -9.58 22.20 7.90
N ILE A 36 -9.29 20.99 7.45
CA ILE A 36 -8.47 20.68 6.28
C ILE A 36 -9.29 19.78 5.36
N PRO A 37 -9.54 20.18 4.10
CA PRO A 37 -10.41 19.41 3.21
C PRO A 37 -9.80 18.06 2.84
N GLU A 38 -10.63 17.05 2.69
CA GLU A 38 -10.24 15.68 2.30
C GLU A 38 -9.36 15.67 1.04
N SER A 39 -9.65 16.56 0.06
CA SER A 39 -8.91 16.69 -1.18
C SER A 39 -7.42 17.03 -0.99
N TYR A 40 -7.04 17.67 0.11
CA TYR A 40 -5.63 17.89 0.45
C TYR A 40 -4.89 16.58 0.64
N PHE A 41 -5.53 15.62 1.27
CA PHE A 41 -4.92 14.33 1.61
C PHE A 41 -4.80 13.37 0.41
N TYR A 42 -5.64 13.52 -0.63
CA TYR A 42 -5.49 12.75 -1.87
C TYR A 42 -4.12 12.94 -2.53
N ASN A 43 -3.58 14.16 -2.45
CA ASN A 43 -2.25 14.47 -3.00
C ASN A 43 -1.09 13.96 -2.15
N LEU A 44 -1.37 13.38 -1.00
CA LEU A 44 -0.38 12.84 -0.05
C LEU A 44 -0.39 11.31 0.01
N THR A 45 -1.11 10.67 -0.91
CA THR A 45 -1.17 9.20 -1.04
C THR A 45 0.25 8.63 -1.23
N GLY A 46 0.53 7.52 -0.57
CA GLY A 46 1.86 6.90 -0.59
C GLY A 46 2.86 7.49 0.42
N MET A 47 2.56 8.63 1.03
CA MET A 47 3.41 9.19 2.09
C MET A 47 3.21 8.48 3.42
N THR A 48 4.29 8.34 4.21
CA THR A 48 4.16 7.85 5.59
C THR A 48 3.38 8.84 6.46
N SER A 49 2.67 8.34 7.47
CA SER A 49 1.93 9.22 8.40
C SER A 49 2.82 10.28 9.06
N LYS A 50 4.09 9.96 9.35
CA LYS A 50 5.06 10.93 9.88
C LYS A 50 5.37 12.03 8.86
N SER A 51 5.49 11.68 7.57
CA SER A 51 5.72 12.67 6.51
C SER A 51 4.51 13.57 6.31
N VAL A 52 3.30 13.01 6.35
CA VAL A 52 2.05 13.79 6.33
C VAL A 52 2.01 14.73 7.54
N GLY A 53 2.30 14.23 8.75
CA GLY A 53 2.37 15.06 9.95
C GLY A 53 3.30 16.27 9.83
N LYS A 54 4.51 16.09 9.27
CA LYS A 54 5.43 17.20 8.99
C LYS A 54 4.85 18.23 8.02
N LYS A 55 4.11 17.78 7.00
CA LYS A 55 3.41 18.69 6.09
C LYS A 55 2.30 19.46 6.80
N LEU A 56 1.55 18.82 7.68
CA LEU A 56 0.51 19.48 8.48
C LEU A 56 1.08 20.60 9.36
N VAL A 57 2.22 20.37 10.01
CA VAL A 57 2.95 21.42 10.75
C VAL A 57 3.30 22.57 9.83
N LYS A 58 3.92 22.27 8.68
CA LYS A 58 4.40 23.28 7.75
C LYS A 58 3.27 24.09 7.09
N ASP A 59 2.23 23.40 6.60
CA ASP A 59 1.24 23.99 5.71
C ASP A 59 0.06 24.60 6.47
N PHE A 60 -0.24 24.12 7.70
CA PHE A 60 -1.38 24.55 8.51
C PHE A 60 -1.01 25.02 9.93
N GLY A 61 0.28 24.98 10.28
CA GLY A 61 0.74 25.45 11.59
C GLY A 61 0.28 24.58 12.77
N ILE A 62 -0.03 23.30 12.54
CA ILE A 62 -0.37 22.38 13.62
C ILE A 62 0.85 22.22 14.54
N PRO A 63 0.70 22.39 15.87
CA PRO A 63 1.82 22.23 16.78
C PRO A 63 2.47 20.84 16.69
N GLU A 64 3.80 20.81 16.65
CA GLU A 64 4.56 19.58 16.47
C GLU A 64 4.28 18.52 17.55
N ASN A 65 4.03 18.99 18.79
CA ASN A 65 3.68 18.14 19.93
C ASN A 65 2.28 17.48 19.82
N CYS A 66 1.41 17.94 18.92
CA CYS A 66 0.08 17.34 18.68
C CYS A 66 0.12 16.24 17.61
N ILE A 67 1.19 16.17 16.80
CA ILE A 67 1.23 15.31 15.60
C ILE A 67 1.14 13.82 15.93
N ASP A 68 1.82 13.37 16.97
CA ASP A 68 1.81 11.94 17.33
C ASP A 68 0.41 11.48 17.76
N GLU A 69 -0.29 12.31 18.56
CA GLU A 69 -1.65 12.03 18.99
C GLU A 69 -2.65 12.06 17.82
N LEU A 70 -2.50 13.05 16.93
CA LEU A 70 -3.29 13.16 15.70
C LEU A 70 -3.10 11.92 14.79
N ILE A 71 -1.86 11.46 14.59
CA ILE A 71 -1.55 10.24 13.84
C ILE A 71 -2.16 8.99 14.50
N GLN A 72 -2.14 8.91 15.83
CA GLN A 72 -2.76 7.79 16.56
C GLN A 72 -4.28 7.79 16.35
N TYR A 73 -4.92 8.95 16.49
CA TYR A 73 -6.36 9.08 16.28
C TYR A 73 -6.76 8.78 14.83
N LYS A 74 -6.02 9.31 13.85
CA LYS A 74 -6.18 8.95 12.43
C LYS A 74 -6.07 7.43 12.20
N SER A 75 -5.10 6.80 12.83
CA SER A 75 -4.89 5.36 12.69
C SER A 75 -6.07 4.55 13.24
N LYS A 76 -6.65 5.01 14.35
CA LYS A 76 -7.88 4.43 14.91
C LYS A 76 -9.07 4.61 13.96
N LEU A 77 -9.31 5.84 13.46
CA LEU A 77 -10.38 6.13 12.52
C LEU A 77 -10.27 5.27 11.24
N TYR A 78 -9.07 5.12 10.71
CA TYR A 78 -8.82 4.25 9.57
C TYR A 78 -9.17 2.79 9.88
N PHE A 79 -8.68 2.26 11.00
CA PHE A 79 -8.95 0.89 11.42
C PHE A 79 -10.44 0.63 11.62
N ASP A 80 -11.14 1.53 12.27
CA ASP A 80 -12.59 1.43 12.51
C ASP A 80 -13.42 1.49 11.21
N ASN A 81 -12.84 1.95 10.10
CA ASN A 81 -13.50 2.09 8.80
C ASN A 81 -12.94 1.16 7.70
N ILE A 82 -12.09 0.22 8.02
CA ILE A 82 -11.50 -0.74 7.06
C ILE A 82 -12.57 -1.50 6.27
N TYR A 83 -13.73 -1.78 6.85
CA TYR A 83 -14.83 -2.46 6.17
C TYR A 83 -15.42 -1.68 4.98
N LYS A 84 -15.19 -0.36 4.90
CA LYS A 84 -15.62 0.52 3.79
C LYS A 84 -14.68 0.52 2.60
N ILE A 85 -13.49 -0.08 2.73
CA ILE A 85 -12.51 -0.15 1.65
C ILE A 85 -13.07 -1.08 0.56
N ASP A 86 -13.03 -0.65 -0.69
CA ASP A 86 -13.40 -1.48 -1.83
C ASP A 86 -12.19 -2.25 -2.38
N VAL A 87 -12.44 -3.42 -2.95
CA VAL A 87 -11.43 -4.20 -3.67
C VAL A 87 -11.50 -3.84 -5.15
N PHE A 88 -10.38 -3.67 -5.78
CA PHE A 88 -10.30 -3.51 -7.22
C PHE A 88 -10.44 -4.87 -7.91
N GLU A 89 -11.66 -5.19 -8.37
CA GLU A 89 -12.00 -6.49 -8.93
C GLU A 89 -11.11 -6.90 -10.09
N ASN A 90 -10.72 -5.96 -10.97
CA ASN A 90 -9.83 -6.29 -12.09
C ASN A 90 -8.46 -6.80 -11.62
N ILE A 91 -7.90 -6.21 -10.56
CA ILE A 91 -6.61 -6.64 -9.99
C ILE A 91 -6.79 -7.96 -9.23
N LEU A 92 -7.90 -8.12 -8.55
CA LEU A 92 -8.24 -9.40 -7.88
C LEU A 92 -8.37 -10.55 -8.88
N GLU A 93 -8.99 -10.32 -10.04
CA GLU A 93 -9.08 -11.32 -11.11
C GLU A 93 -7.68 -11.70 -11.65
N ILE A 94 -6.80 -10.73 -11.85
CA ILE A 94 -5.41 -10.97 -12.26
C ILE A 94 -4.69 -11.82 -11.21
N LEU A 95 -4.84 -11.49 -9.92
CA LEU A 95 -4.26 -12.26 -8.82
C LEU A 95 -4.76 -13.71 -8.84
N LYS A 96 -6.06 -13.92 -8.98
CA LYS A 96 -6.68 -15.26 -9.08
C LYS A 96 -6.17 -16.03 -10.31
N ASP A 97 -5.97 -15.36 -11.43
CA ASP A 97 -5.41 -15.96 -12.65
C ASP A 97 -3.99 -16.49 -12.41
N TYR A 98 -3.11 -15.70 -11.75
CA TYR A 98 -1.78 -16.17 -11.36
C TYR A 98 -1.85 -17.43 -10.47
N LYS A 99 -2.71 -17.42 -9.46
CA LYS A 99 -2.88 -18.60 -8.59
C LYS A 99 -3.40 -19.81 -9.35
N SER A 100 -4.34 -19.63 -10.27
CA SER A 100 -4.88 -20.74 -11.10
C SER A 100 -3.82 -21.41 -11.96
N LYS A 101 -2.77 -20.67 -12.33
CA LYS A 101 -1.59 -21.14 -13.07
C LYS A 101 -0.49 -21.71 -12.17
N ASN A 102 -0.76 -21.89 -10.87
CA ASN A 102 0.22 -22.33 -9.86
C ASN A 102 1.44 -21.39 -9.72
N ILE A 103 1.28 -20.11 -10.08
CA ILE A 103 2.28 -19.08 -9.84
C ILE A 103 2.13 -18.59 -8.39
N LYS A 104 3.25 -18.44 -7.69
CA LYS A 104 3.25 -17.94 -6.32
C LYS A 104 2.80 -16.48 -6.26
N VAL A 105 2.04 -16.13 -5.22
CA VAL A 105 1.50 -14.77 -5.04
C VAL A 105 1.92 -14.23 -3.68
N ALA A 106 2.56 -13.06 -3.69
CA ALA A 106 2.97 -12.35 -2.48
C ALA A 106 2.28 -10.98 -2.38
N LEU A 107 2.10 -10.53 -1.15
CA LEU A 107 1.72 -9.17 -0.81
C LEU A 107 2.95 -8.44 -0.25
N ALA A 108 3.25 -7.23 -0.77
CA ALA A 108 4.38 -6.42 -0.30
C ALA A 108 3.95 -4.95 -0.13
N THR A 109 3.62 -4.56 1.10
CA THR A 109 3.01 -3.26 1.41
C THR A 109 3.76 -2.48 2.48
N GLY A 110 3.68 -1.15 2.43
CA GLY A 110 4.10 -0.23 3.49
C GLY A 110 3.12 -0.13 4.67
N SER A 111 1.97 -0.79 4.60
CA SER A 111 0.97 -0.79 5.65
C SER A 111 1.36 -1.67 6.85
N LYS A 112 0.83 -1.34 8.05
CA LYS A 112 1.08 -2.11 9.27
C LYS A 112 0.39 -3.48 9.19
N ARG A 113 1.07 -4.52 9.70
CA ARG A 113 0.59 -5.91 9.68
C ARG A 113 -0.82 -6.07 10.25
N GLN A 114 -1.12 -5.40 11.36
CA GLN A 114 -2.46 -5.44 11.96
C GLN A 114 -3.55 -4.98 10.98
N ASN A 115 -3.34 -3.87 10.27
CA ASN A 115 -4.30 -3.34 9.30
C ASN A 115 -4.43 -4.31 8.11
N VAL A 116 -3.29 -4.80 7.59
CA VAL A 116 -3.27 -5.76 6.47
C VAL A 116 -4.10 -7.00 6.79
N LEU A 117 -3.82 -7.65 7.92
CA LEU A 117 -4.53 -8.88 8.30
C LEU A 117 -6.03 -8.63 8.50
N GLU A 118 -6.43 -7.48 9.05
CA GLU A 118 -7.84 -7.14 9.21
C GLU A 118 -8.51 -6.87 7.85
N ILE A 119 -7.85 -6.16 6.93
CA ILE A 119 -8.35 -5.96 5.57
C ILE A 119 -8.56 -7.31 4.86
N LEU A 120 -7.55 -8.17 4.88
CA LEU A 120 -7.62 -9.47 4.24
C LEU A 120 -8.76 -10.33 4.82
N ARG A 121 -8.94 -10.29 6.14
CA ARG A 121 -10.04 -10.98 6.84
C ARG A 121 -11.42 -10.45 6.44
N VAL A 122 -11.60 -9.12 6.48
CA VAL A 122 -12.91 -8.47 6.21
C VAL A 122 -13.30 -8.62 4.73
N LYS A 123 -12.32 -8.66 3.83
CA LYS A 123 -12.54 -8.76 2.37
C LYS A 123 -12.43 -10.18 1.84
N ASP A 124 -12.23 -11.19 2.71
CA ASP A 124 -12.08 -12.60 2.33
C ASP A 124 -10.97 -12.82 1.29
N LEU A 125 -9.82 -12.19 1.53
CA LEU A 125 -8.65 -12.19 0.63
C LEU A 125 -7.55 -13.15 1.10
N ASP A 126 -7.88 -14.37 1.50
CA ASP A 126 -6.91 -15.41 1.87
C ASP A 126 -6.28 -16.05 0.61
N LEU A 127 -5.56 -15.23 -0.16
CA LEU A 127 -5.02 -15.60 -1.46
C LEU A 127 -3.49 -15.59 -1.53
N PHE A 128 -2.82 -15.00 -0.54
CA PHE A 128 -1.37 -14.80 -0.58
C PHE A 128 -0.60 -15.96 0.03
N ASP A 129 0.44 -16.41 -0.69
CA ASP A 129 1.37 -17.44 -0.19
C ASP A 129 2.41 -16.84 0.76
N PHE A 130 2.66 -15.51 0.66
CA PHE A 130 3.59 -14.78 1.54
C PHE A 130 3.18 -13.31 1.67
N ILE A 131 3.39 -12.71 2.85
CA ILE A 131 3.01 -11.32 3.15
C ILE A 131 4.18 -10.61 3.81
N VAL A 132 4.61 -9.50 3.21
CA VAL A 132 5.59 -8.54 3.75
C VAL A 132 4.87 -7.22 4.05
N THR A 133 5.00 -6.74 5.27
CA THR A 133 4.39 -5.49 5.75
C THR A 133 5.46 -4.56 6.30
N SER A 134 5.11 -3.33 6.66
CA SER A 134 6.07 -2.39 7.26
C SER A 134 6.73 -2.91 8.54
N ASN A 135 6.15 -3.91 9.20
CA ASN A 135 6.69 -4.47 10.43
C ASN A 135 7.95 -5.33 10.19
N GLU A 136 8.10 -5.89 8.99
CA GLU A 136 9.23 -6.70 8.60
C GLU A 136 10.33 -5.91 7.86
N LEU A 137 10.09 -4.60 7.62
CA LEU A 137 10.99 -3.76 6.82
C LEU A 137 11.83 -2.83 7.70
N GLN A 138 13.09 -2.71 7.33
CA GLN A 138 14.00 -1.71 7.87
C GLN A 138 13.86 -0.38 7.11
N TYR A 139 13.63 -0.46 5.80
CA TYR A 139 13.49 0.67 4.91
C TYR A 139 12.18 0.58 4.12
N SER A 140 11.47 1.72 4.02
CA SER A 140 10.27 1.83 3.18
C SER A 140 10.63 2.05 1.70
N LYS A 141 9.69 1.78 0.78
CA LYS A 141 9.77 2.17 -0.63
C LYS A 141 10.19 3.66 -0.73
N PRO A 142 11.10 4.05 -1.60
CA PRO A 142 11.60 3.34 -2.79
C PRO A 142 12.77 2.35 -2.55
N ASN A 143 13.08 1.99 -1.30
CA ASN A 143 14.01 0.90 -1.04
C ASN A 143 13.40 -0.43 -1.52
N PRO A 144 14.15 -1.29 -2.24
CA PRO A 144 13.62 -2.53 -2.80
C PRO A 144 13.39 -3.65 -1.77
N GLU A 145 13.67 -3.44 -0.49
CA GLU A 145 13.70 -4.47 0.56
C GLU A 145 12.43 -5.34 0.57
N ALA A 146 11.25 -4.74 0.43
CA ALA A 146 9.98 -5.48 0.45
C ALA A 146 9.90 -6.53 -0.67
N PHE A 147 10.32 -6.16 -1.86
CA PHE A 147 10.30 -7.05 -3.02
C PHE A 147 11.43 -8.08 -2.99
N LEU A 148 12.62 -7.68 -2.53
CA LEU A 148 13.75 -8.60 -2.36
C LEU A 148 13.44 -9.70 -1.33
N LYS A 149 12.74 -9.39 -0.24
CA LYS A 149 12.26 -10.40 0.73
C LYS A 149 11.30 -11.40 0.09
N CYS A 150 10.46 -10.97 -0.86
CA CYS A 150 9.59 -11.88 -1.61
C CYS A 150 10.40 -12.80 -2.53
N LEU A 151 11.39 -12.26 -3.26
CA LEU A 151 12.28 -13.06 -4.10
C LEU A 151 13.04 -14.10 -3.27
N GLU A 152 13.62 -13.68 -2.15
CA GLU A 152 14.35 -14.55 -1.23
C GLU A 152 13.47 -15.68 -0.70
N HIS A 153 12.26 -15.37 -0.23
CA HIS A 153 11.32 -16.35 0.34
C HIS A 153 10.98 -17.48 -0.66
N PHE A 154 10.78 -17.14 -1.93
CA PHE A 154 10.43 -18.11 -2.96
C PHE A 154 11.62 -18.62 -3.76
N ASN A 155 12.82 -18.19 -3.42
CA ASN A 155 14.05 -18.51 -4.16
C ASN A 155 13.91 -18.23 -5.68
N CYS A 156 13.34 -17.06 -6.00
CA CYS A 156 13.14 -16.58 -7.36
C CYS A 156 14.16 -15.49 -7.72
N THR A 157 14.51 -15.42 -9.01
CA THR A 157 15.27 -14.30 -9.57
C THR A 157 14.34 -13.15 -9.99
N SER A 158 14.88 -11.96 -10.19
CA SER A 158 14.08 -10.78 -10.54
C SER A 158 13.36 -10.92 -11.89
N ASP A 159 13.94 -11.65 -12.87
CA ASP A 159 13.35 -11.91 -14.18
C ASP A 159 12.25 -12.99 -14.13
N GLU A 160 12.11 -13.72 -13.03
CA GLU A 160 11.03 -14.68 -12.77
C GLU A 160 9.86 -14.07 -11.99
N ALA A 161 9.94 -12.78 -11.64
CA ALA A 161 8.92 -12.09 -10.87
C ALA A 161 8.29 -10.93 -11.66
N VAL A 162 7.07 -10.54 -11.22
CA VAL A 162 6.38 -9.33 -11.66
C VAL A 162 5.78 -8.62 -10.45
N VAL A 163 5.89 -7.30 -10.41
CA VAL A 163 5.28 -6.43 -9.38
C VAL A 163 4.06 -5.73 -9.96
N PHE A 164 3.01 -5.56 -9.15
CA PHE A 164 1.84 -4.73 -9.42
C PHE A 164 1.84 -3.57 -8.40
N GLU A 165 1.87 -2.34 -8.87
CA GLU A 165 2.06 -1.14 -8.05
C GLU A 165 1.41 0.09 -8.67
N ASP A 166 0.94 1.02 -7.81
CA ASP A 166 0.32 2.28 -8.23
C ASP A 166 1.17 3.51 -7.85
N SER A 167 1.97 3.42 -6.79
CA SER A 167 2.72 4.55 -6.24
C SER A 167 4.08 4.75 -6.94
N GLU A 168 4.49 6.02 -7.11
CA GLU A 168 5.82 6.35 -7.65
C GLU A 168 6.95 5.69 -6.85
N SER A 169 6.84 5.69 -5.52
CA SER A 169 7.84 5.09 -4.65
C SER A 169 7.93 3.57 -4.79
N GLY A 170 6.79 2.90 -5.01
CA GLY A 170 6.76 1.46 -5.22
C GLY A 170 7.24 1.05 -6.61
N ILE A 171 6.90 1.83 -7.64
CA ILE A 171 7.44 1.65 -9.00
C ILE A 171 8.96 1.78 -9.00
N GLU A 172 9.49 2.79 -8.32
CA GLU A 172 10.94 2.97 -8.18
C GLU A 172 11.59 1.85 -7.35
N ALA A 173 10.90 1.33 -6.32
CA ALA A 173 11.38 0.17 -5.56
C ALA A 173 11.45 -1.09 -6.43
N ALA A 174 10.46 -1.34 -7.31
CA ALA A 174 10.49 -2.46 -8.24
C ALA A 174 11.64 -2.34 -9.23
N LYS A 175 11.89 -1.13 -9.74
CA LYS A 175 13.04 -0.82 -10.60
C LYS A 175 14.36 -1.05 -9.86
N ASN A 176 14.49 -0.61 -8.61
CA ASN A 176 15.68 -0.82 -7.79
C ASN A 176 15.91 -2.32 -7.46
N ALA A 177 14.85 -3.14 -7.47
CA ALA A 177 14.94 -4.59 -7.36
C ALA A 177 15.21 -5.29 -8.70
N ASN A 178 15.27 -4.54 -9.82
CA ASN A 178 15.32 -5.04 -11.19
C ASN A 178 14.15 -6.00 -11.54
N ILE A 179 12.97 -5.76 -10.97
CA ILE A 179 11.76 -6.55 -11.24
C ILE A 179 10.87 -5.75 -12.20
N ARG A 180 10.32 -6.42 -13.21
CA ARG A 180 9.30 -5.86 -14.08
C ARG A 180 8.11 -5.38 -13.26
N CYS A 181 7.61 -4.16 -13.54
CA CYS A 181 6.50 -3.55 -12.84
C CYS A 181 5.32 -3.29 -13.77
N CYS A 182 4.15 -3.83 -13.43
CA CYS A 182 2.86 -3.46 -14.01
C CYS A 182 2.32 -2.27 -13.21
N ILE A 183 2.23 -1.11 -13.85
CA ILE A 183 1.74 0.11 -13.22
C ILE A 183 0.22 0.08 -13.16
N CYS A 184 -0.33 0.17 -11.95
CA CYS A 184 -1.76 0.19 -11.69
C CYS A 184 -2.26 1.62 -11.49
N LYS A 185 -3.51 1.88 -11.86
CA LYS A 185 -4.20 3.12 -11.55
C LYS A 185 -5.71 2.86 -11.50
N ASP A 186 -6.35 3.26 -10.42
CA ASP A 186 -7.79 3.09 -10.21
C ASP A 186 -8.27 1.64 -10.54
N GLY A 187 -7.50 0.64 -10.07
CA GLY A 187 -7.78 -0.77 -10.29
C GLY A 187 -7.53 -1.30 -11.71
N ASN A 188 -6.83 -0.56 -12.56
CA ASN A 188 -6.49 -0.98 -13.91
C ASN A 188 -4.98 -0.96 -14.15
N ILE A 189 -4.48 -1.87 -14.97
CA ILE A 189 -3.10 -1.81 -15.45
C ILE A 189 -3.03 -0.78 -16.58
N ILE A 190 -2.23 0.27 -16.39
CA ILE A 190 -2.03 1.34 -17.39
C ILE A 190 -0.72 1.20 -18.15
N ASN A 191 0.25 0.47 -17.61
CA ASN A 191 1.52 0.14 -18.26
C ASN A 191 2.00 -1.22 -17.77
N GLN A 192 2.45 -2.06 -18.71
CA GLN A 192 3.10 -3.33 -18.40
C GLN A 192 4.58 -3.15 -18.69
N GLY A 193 5.37 -2.68 -17.73
CA GLY A 193 6.81 -2.43 -17.94
C GLY A 193 7.50 -3.45 -18.84
N ASP A 194 8.41 -2.98 -19.64
CA ASP A 194 9.19 -3.77 -20.61
C ASP A 194 10.08 -4.80 -19.92
#